data_bcc9145f5534ca5d852f0f9d1021da26
#
_entry.id   bcc9145f5534ca5d852f0f9d1021da26
#
_cell.length_a   1.000
_cell.length_b   1.000
_cell.length_c   1.000
_cell.angle_alpha   90.00
_cell.angle_beta   90.00
_cell.angle_gamma   90.00
#
_symmetry.space_group_name_H-M   'P 1'
#
loop_
_entity.id
_entity.type
_entity.pdbx_description
1 polymer ?
#
loop_
_entity_poly.entity_id
_entity_poly.type
_entity_poly.pdbx_seq_one_letter_code
_entity_poly.pdbx_strand_id
1 'polypeptide(L)'
;RAALAGPIWAGTPPAARADALARAADLLEQRSQPLMGLIQREAGKTLPNAVAEIREAVDFLRYYGAQVAAEFDNASQRPLGVVLAISPWNFPLAIFAGQVAAALAAGNTVLAKPAEQTPLTAAAMVQILHEAGVPQDALQLVPGRGESVGAALVAHPQVAGVMFTGSTEVARIIARQLAKRLSPSGQAIPLIAETGGQNAMIVDSSALAEQVVGDVLASAFDSAGQRCSALRVLCLQEDVAERTLHMLRHALQEWNMGNPDQLSTDVGPVIDAEARAQIEAHIERMQAAGQKVTRVQRGNGAALNGHFVAPAIIEIDSPARLTREVFGPVLHVIRFQREQLDQLIDGINATGYGLTFGMHSRIDETIAHLTERVHAGNIYVNRNVIGAVVGVQPFGGMGLSGTGPKAGGPLYLHRLVQGNPNAALASVPTAEAAPASRALLERLTQANLPGASATQLRALIDAALAATRVGASWLLPGPTGESNRYRLLPRGAVWALPASTLGLVHQVVAALASGNPCHVVLPEQDSGCTALWQALRQSAGAEGTAWLHSAEAASLDDAATPMAALLFEGDGDALLQVAARVAARDGAIVRVESRSSDELATGRSYDLAALVHEQSISTNTAAAGGNAQLMTMA
;
A
#
# COMPACT_ATOMS: atom_id res chain seq x y z
N ARG A 1 15.01 -18.72 -18.94
CA ARG A 1 14.06 -18.31 -20.00
C ARG A 1 13.67 -16.85 -19.83
N ALA A 2 13.06 -16.44 -18.72
CA ALA A 2 12.63 -15.07 -18.49
C ALA A 2 13.74 -14.03 -18.76
N ALA A 3 14.95 -14.24 -18.27
CA ALA A 3 16.08 -13.33 -18.52
C ALA A 3 16.48 -13.25 -20.00
N LEU A 4 16.38 -14.36 -20.75
CA LEU A 4 16.67 -14.39 -22.19
C LEU A 4 15.57 -13.71 -23.03
N ALA A 5 14.32 -13.79 -22.58
CA ALA A 5 13.19 -13.12 -23.23
C ALA A 5 13.12 -11.61 -22.91
N GLY A 6 13.79 -11.17 -21.85
CA GLY A 6 13.76 -9.78 -21.38
C GLY A 6 13.98 -8.74 -22.45
N PRO A 7 15.07 -8.80 -23.23
CA PRO A 7 15.33 -7.82 -24.30
C PRO A 7 14.26 -7.77 -25.39
N ILE A 8 13.68 -8.94 -25.73
CA ILE A 8 12.64 -9.04 -26.77
C ILE A 8 11.34 -8.39 -26.28
N TRP A 9 10.89 -8.75 -25.08
CA TRP A 9 9.66 -8.18 -24.51
C TRP A 9 9.80 -6.69 -24.20
N ALA A 10 10.95 -6.28 -23.66
CA ALA A 10 11.27 -4.87 -23.41
C ALA A 10 11.29 -4.04 -24.71
N GLY A 11 11.72 -4.63 -25.83
CA GLY A 11 11.69 -4.00 -27.15
C GLY A 11 10.32 -3.96 -27.81
N THR A 12 9.33 -4.70 -27.28
CA THR A 12 7.94 -4.67 -27.79
C THR A 12 7.35 -3.27 -27.56
N PRO A 13 6.74 -2.64 -28.60
CA PRO A 13 6.16 -1.31 -28.45
C PRO A 13 5.13 -1.25 -27.29
N PRO A 14 5.06 -0.16 -26.52
CA PRO A 14 4.10 -0.01 -25.43
C PRO A 14 2.65 -0.25 -25.85
N ALA A 15 2.24 0.24 -27.03
CA ALA A 15 0.92 -0.01 -27.59
C ALA A 15 0.63 -1.50 -27.82
N ALA A 16 1.62 -2.27 -28.32
CA ALA A 16 1.44 -3.70 -28.55
C ALA A 16 1.32 -4.50 -27.23
N ARG A 17 2.02 -4.07 -26.17
CA ARG A 17 1.84 -4.63 -24.83
C ARG A 17 0.44 -4.30 -24.27
N ALA A 18 -0.03 -3.06 -24.48
CA ALA A 18 -1.39 -2.64 -24.12
C ALA A 18 -2.47 -3.45 -24.83
N ASP A 19 -2.30 -3.69 -26.15
CA ASP A 19 -3.23 -4.50 -26.96
C ASP A 19 -3.32 -5.96 -26.45
N ALA A 20 -2.20 -6.55 -26.03
CA ALA A 20 -2.20 -7.88 -25.44
C ALA A 20 -2.99 -7.93 -24.12
N LEU A 21 -2.82 -6.92 -23.26
CA LEU A 21 -3.56 -6.82 -22.01
C LEU A 21 -5.06 -6.57 -22.24
N ALA A 22 -5.43 -5.74 -23.23
CA ALA A 22 -6.82 -5.51 -23.59
C ALA A 22 -7.50 -6.80 -24.09
N ARG A 23 -6.82 -7.57 -24.98
CA ARG A 23 -7.35 -8.89 -25.42
C ARG A 23 -7.48 -9.86 -24.25
N ALA A 24 -6.56 -9.85 -23.29
CA ALA A 24 -6.67 -10.68 -22.09
C ALA A 24 -7.90 -10.29 -21.23
N ALA A 25 -8.19 -9.00 -21.11
CA ALA A 25 -9.39 -8.52 -20.43
C ALA A 25 -10.67 -9.02 -21.12
N ASP A 26 -10.75 -8.95 -22.45
CA ASP A 26 -11.89 -9.44 -23.21
C ASP A 26 -12.06 -10.97 -23.07
N LEU A 27 -10.98 -11.73 -23.06
CA LEU A 27 -11.01 -13.18 -22.83
C LEU A 27 -11.46 -13.53 -21.39
N LEU A 28 -11.08 -12.72 -20.40
CA LEU A 28 -11.56 -12.90 -19.01
C LEU A 28 -13.08 -12.70 -18.93
N GLU A 29 -13.62 -11.66 -19.54
CA GLU A 29 -15.07 -11.43 -19.59
C GLU A 29 -15.81 -12.58 -20.28
N GLN A 30 -15.30 -13.06 -21.41
CA GLN A 30 -15.87 -14.20 -22.14
C GLN A 30 -15.86 -15.50 -21.34
N ARG A 31 -14.85 -15.70 -20.48
CA ARG A 31 -14.65 -16.91 -19.66
C ARG A 31 -15.02 -16.71 -18.19
N SER A 32 -15.84 -15.72 -17.90
CA SER A 32 -16.18 -15.36 -16.51
C SER A 32 -16.78 -16.52 -15.72
N GLN A 33 -17.69 -17.31 -16.31
CA GLN A 33 -18.39 -18.40 -15.60
C GLN A 33 -17.45 -19.51 -15.09
N PRO A 34 -16.58 -20.14 -15.90
CA PRO A 34 -15.65 -21.15 -15.39
C PRO A 34 -14.64 -20.58 -14.39
N LEU A 35 -14.22 -19.32 -14.54
CA LEU A 35 -13.32 -18.66 -13.60
C LEU A 35 -13.99 -18.41 -12.24
N MET A 36 -15.26 -17.97 -12.22
CA MET A 36 -16.04 -17.87 -10.97
C MET A 36 -16.09 -19.21 -10.24
N GLY A 37 -16.35 -20.31 -10.98
CA GLY A 37 -16.35 -21.65 -10.40
C GLY A 37 -15.02 -22.08 -9.82
N LEU A 38 -13.88 -21.69 -10.42
CA LEU A 38 -12.55 -21.92 -9.86
C LEU A 38 -12.33 -21.12 -8.57
N ILE A 39 -12.64 -19.82 -8.58
CA ILE A 39 -12.50 -18.93 -7.42
C ILE A 39 -13.32 -19.43 -6.23
N GLN A 40 -14.57 -19.86 -6.48
CA GLN A 40 -15.42 -20.42 -5.42
C GLN A 40 -14.80 -21.67 -4.79
N ARG A 41 -14.25 -22.58 -5.60
CA ARG A 41 -13.71 -23.86 -5.13
C ARG A 41 -12.34 -23.76 -4.48
N GLU A 42 -11.45 -22.91 -4.98
CA GLU A 42 -10.10 -22.75 -4.43
C GLU A 42 -10.09 -21.80 -3.22
N ALA A 43 -10.84 -20.68 -3.28
CA ALA A 43 -10.77 -19.64 -2.26
C ALA A 43 -12.03 -19.53 -1.38
N GLY A 44 -13.04 -20.39 -1.59
CA GLY A 44 -14.26 -20.39 -0.78
C GLY A 44 -15.11 -19.12 -0.90
N LYS A 45 -14.97 -18.37 -2.00
CA LYS A 45 -15.66 -17.09 -2.20
C LYS A 45 -17.10 -17.29 -2.66
N THR A 46 -17.99 -16.43 -2.19
CA THR A 46 -19.39 -16.38 -2.67
C THR A 46 -19.43 -15.88 -4.13
N LEU A 47 -20.55 -16.11 -4.81
CA LEU A 47 -20.70 -15.70 -6.21
C LEU A 47 -20.53 -14.17 -6.41
N PRO A 48 -21.10 -13.27 -5.58
CA PRO A 48 -20.83 -11.84 -5.70
C PRO A 48 -19.32 -11.49 -5.58
N ASN A 49 -18.61 -12.17 -4.68
CA ASN A 49 -17.17 -11.98 -4.53
C ASN A 49 -16.38 -12.48 -5.74
N ALA A 50 -16.77 -13.60 -6.35
CA ALA A 50 -16.14 -14.12 -7.56
C ALA A 50 -16.36 -13.19 -8.77
N VAL A 51 -17.56 -12.60 -8.90
CA VAL A 51 -17.86 -11.56 -9.91
C VAL A 51 -16.94 -10.33 -9.70
N ALA A 52 -16.82 -9.86 -8.47
CA ALA A 52 -15.97 -8.71 -8.15
C ALA A 52 -14.50 -8.96 -8.52
N GLU A 53 -13.97 -10.16 -8.27
CA GLU A 53 -12.60 -10.54 -8.66
C GLU A 53 -12.35 -10.46 -10.17
N ILE A 54 -13.32 -10.95 -10.97
CA ILE A 54 -13.19 -10.89 -12.43
C ILE A 54 -13.19 -9.45 -12.90
N ARG A 55 -14.10 -8.62 -12.39
CA ARG A 55 -14.18 -7.20 -12.74
C ARG A 55 -12.89 -6.47 -12.39
N GLU A 56 -12.37 -6.68 -11.19
CA GLU A 56 -11.11 -6.07 -10.75
C GLU A 56 -9.91 -6.52 -11.60
N ALA A 57 -9.84 -7.80 -11.97
CA ALA A 57 -8.80 -8.30 -12.87
C ALA A 57 -8.87 -7.66 -14.26
N VAL A 58 -10.07 -7.53 -14.83
CA VAL A 58 -10.32 -6.83 -16.11
C VAL A 58 -9.91 -5.36 -16.00
N ASP A 59 -10.27 -4.70 -14.91
CA ASP A 59 -9.95 -3.29 -14.68
C ASP A 59 -8.43 -3.08 -14.58
N PHE A 60 -7.69 -3.94 -13.89
CA PHE A 60 -6.22 -3.88 -13.85
C PHE A 60 -5.58 -4.01 -15.24
N LEU A 61 -6.04 -4.98 -16.04
CA LEU A 61 -5.52 -5.18 -17.40
C LEU A 61 -5.74 -3.95 -18.29
N ARG A 62 -6.94 -3.40 -18.26
CA ARG A 62 -7.31 -2.22 -19.05
C ARG A 62 -6.61 -0.95 -18.53
N TYR A 63 -6.54 -0.76 -17.22
CA TYR A 63 -5.92 0.42 -16.61
C TYR A 63 -4.42 0.49 -16.93
N TYR A 64 -3.66 -0.58 -16.66
CA TYR A 64 -2.23 -0.58 -16.95
C TYR A 64 -1.93 -0.60 -18.45
N GLY A 65 -2.77 -1.24 -19.26
CA GLY A 65 -2.68 -1.17 -20.72
C GLY A 65 -2.85 0.26 -21.22
N ALA A 66 -3.87 0.98 -20.75
CA ALA A 66 -4.11 2.37 -21.11
C ALA A 66 -2.98 3.29 -20.65
N GLN A 67 -2.50 3.12 -19.40
CA GLN A 67 -1.41 3.92 -18.86
C GLN A 67 -0.11 3.74 -19.66
N VAL A 68 0.28 2.50 -19.97
CA VAL A 68 1.53 2.26 -20.69
C VAL A 68 1.47 2.78 -22.13
N ALA A 69 0.31 2.70 -22.78
CA ALA A 69 0.13 3.25 -24.12
C ALA A 69 0.21 4.78 -24.17
N ALA A 70 -0.25 5.45 -23.12
CA ALA A 70 -0.32 6.91 -23.03
C ALA A 70 0.98 7.57 -22.55
N GLU A 71 1.69 6.92 -21.61
CA GLU A 71 2.76 7.57 -20.83
C GLU A 71 4.15 7.01 -21.10
N PHE A 72 4.28 5.80 -21.68
CA PHE A 72 5.55 5.10 -21.77
C PHE A 72 6.14 5.11 -23.18
N ASP A 73 7.45 5.27 -23.21
CA ASP A 73 8.29 4.92 -24.35
C ASP A 73 9.41 3.97 -23.89
N ASN A 74 9.94 3.16 -24.80
CA ASN A 74 10.99 2.19 -24.44
C ASN A 74 12.38 2.82 -24.23
N ALA A 75 12.54 4.10 -24.52
CA ALA A 75 13.81 4.81 -24.35
C ALA A 75 13.94 5.42 -22.95
N SER A 76 12.87 6.06 -22.49
CA SER A 76 12.82 6.77 -21.19
C SER A 76 12.48 5.83 -20.04
N GLN A 77 11.53 4.91 -20.24
CA GLN A 77 11.10 3.94 -19.22
C GLN A 77 11.66 2.55 -19.54
N ARG A 78 12.86 2.26 -19.03
CA ARG A 78 13.51 0.97 -19.18
C ARG A 78 13.01 -0.01 -18.12
N PRO A 79 12.57 -1.22 -18.47
CA PRO A 79 12.13 -2.21 -17.49
C PRO A 79 13.26 -2.60 -16.54
N LEU A 80 12.90 -3.05 -15.33
CA LEU A 80 13.85 -3.58 -14.35
C LEU A 80 14.55 -4.84 -14.87
N GLY A 81 13.81 -5.71 -15.59
CA GLY A 81 14.24 -7.01 -16.07
C GLY A 81 13.29 -8.13 -15.64
N VAL A 82 13.79 -9.14 -14.93
CA VAL A 82 12.95 -10.22 -14.40
C VAL A 82 12.30 -9.76 -13.10
N VAL A 83 10.98 -9.69 -13.07
CA VAL A 83 10.17 -9.37 -11.89
C VAL A 83 9.52 -10.63 -11.34
N LEU A 84 9.64 -10.85 -10.04
CA LEU A 84 8.96 -11.89 -9.31
C LEU A 84 7.65 -11.34 -8.73
N ALA A 85 6.52 -11.88 -9.15
CA ALA A 85 5.20 -11.58 -8.60
C ALA A 85 4.74 -12.71 -7.67
N ILE A 86 4.57 -12.42 -6.39
CA ILE A 86 4.09 -13.35 -5.37
C ILE A 86 2.73 -12.87 -4.90
N SER A 87 1.67 -13.60 -5.26
CA SER A 87 0.29 -13.21 -4.98
C SER A 87 -0.34 -14.02 -3.85
N PRO A 88 -1.35 -13.47 -3.17
CA PRO A 88 -2.04 -14.12 -2.07
C PRO A 88 -3.15 -15.05 -2.55
N TRP A 89 -3.68 -15.87 -1.63
CA TRP A 89 -4.80 -16.76 -1.89
C TRP A 89 -6.18 -16.08 -1.81
N ASN A 90 -6.30 -14.96 -1.08
CA ASN A 90 -7.59 -14.33 -0.80
C ASN A 90 -8.14 -13.46 -1.95
N PHE A 91 -7.30 -13.13 -2.93
CA PHE A 91 -7.66 -12.56 -4.23
C PHE A 91 -6.89 -13.29 -5.33
N PRO A 92 -7.25 -14.57 -5.58
CA PRO A 92 -6.45 -15.47 -6.42
C PRO A 92 -6.39 -15.05 -7.89
N LEU A 93 -7.39 -14.31 -8.37
CA LEU A 93 -7.43 -13.78 -9.73
C LEU A 93 -7.02 -12.31 -9.78
N ALA A 94 -7.68 -11.43 -9.03
CA ALA A 94 -7.55 -9.99 -9.20
C ALA A 94 -6.14 -9.48 -8.85
N ILE A 95 -5.62 -9.82 -7.65
CA ILE A 95 -4.28 -9.38 -7.24
C ILE A 95 -3.20 -10.07 -8.08
N PHE A 96 -3.36 -11.35 -8.39
CA PHE A 96 -2.46 -12.06 -9.31
C PHE A 96 -2.38 -11.36 -10.66
N ALA A 97 -3.53 -11.10 -11.29
CA ALA A 97 -3.63 -10.42 -12.58
C ALA A 97 -3.05 -9.01 -12.51
N GLY A 98 -3.34 -8.25 -11.45
CA GLY A 98 -2.86 -6.89 -11.27
C GLY A 98 -1.33 -6.81 -11.20
N GLN A 99 -0.68 -7.68 -10.41
CA GLN A 99 0.77 -7.74 -10.32
C GLN A 99 1.41 -8.14 -11.66
N VAL A 100 0.90 -9.20 -12.29
CA VAL A 100 1.42 -9.71 -13.57
C VAL A 100 1.22 -8.67 -14.68
N ALA A 101 0.02 -8.09 -14.79
CA ALA A 101 -0.29 -7.08 -15.79
C ALA A 101 0.59 -5.83 -15.68
N ALA A 102 0.77 -5.31 -14.46
CA ALA A 102 1.63 -4.15 -14.23
C ALA A 102 3.08 -4.40 -14.66
N ALA A 103 3.64 -5.55 -14.26
CA ALA A 103 5.01 -5.88 -14.62
C ALA A 103 5.19 -6.10 -16.14
N LEU A 104 4.25 -6.78 -16.79
CA LEU A 104 4.25 -6.98 -18.26
C LEU A 104 4.05 -5.65 -19.01
N ALA A 105 3.12 -4.81 -18.57
CA ALA A 105 2.89 -3.48 -19.15
C ALA A 105 4.16 -2.63 -19.15
N ALA A 106 4.89 -2.62 -18.03
CA ALA A 106 6.15 -1.90 -17.87
C ALA A 106 7.32 -2.52 -18.68
N GLY A 107 7.09 -3.64 -19.41
CA GLY A 107 8.09 -4.29 -20.26
C GLY A 107 8.97 -5.32 -19.55
N ASN A 108 8.67 -5.67 -18.30
CA ASN A 108 9.38 -6.70 -17.55
C ASN A 108 8.93 -8.11 -17.98
N THR A 109 9.83 -9.08 -17.84
CA THR A 109 9.44 -10.50 -17.83
C THR A 109 9.05 -10.91 -16.42
N VAL A 110 8.10 -11.84 -16.28
CA VAL A 110 7.46 -12.16 -15.01
C VAL A 110 7.61 -13.63 -14.65
N LEU A 111 8.07 -13.88 -13.43
CA LEU A 111 7.93 -15.13 -12.73
C LEU A 111 6.74 -15.02 -11.78
N ALA A 112 5.62 -15.63 -12.13
CA ALA A 112 4.38 -15.51 -11.38
C ALA A 112 4.22 -16.69 -10.43
N LYS A 113 4.34 -16.42 -9.11
CA LYS A 113 4.15 -17.41 -8.06
C LYS A 113 2.82 -17.17 -7.34
N PRO A 114 1.79 -17.96 -7.63
CA PRO A 114 0.54 -17.91 -6.87
C PRO A 114 0.72 -18.48 -5.46
N ALA A 115 -0.24 -18.21 -4.59
CA ALA A 115 -0.36 -18.93 -3.33
C ALA A 115 -0.61 -20.43 -3.59
N GLU A 116 -0.11 -21.28 -2.72
CA GLU A 116 -0.24 -22.73 -2.84
C GLU A 116 -1.69 -23.23 -2.72
N GLN A 117 -2.56 -22.45 -2.11
CA GLN A 117 -3.98 -22.77 -1.96
C GLN A 117 -4.79 -22.54 -3.23
N THR A 118 -4.32 -21.66 -4.15
CA THR A 118 -5.10 -21.20 -5.30
C THR A 118 -4.32 -21.22 -6.63
N PRO A 119 -3.67 -22.34 -6.99
CA PRO A 119 -2.84 -22.40 -8.19
C PRO A 119 -3.62 -22.53 -9.51
N LEU A 120 -4.84 -23.07 -9.51
CA LEU A 120 -5.61 -23.31 -10.73
C LEU A 120 -6.19 -22.04 -11.31
N THR A 121 -6.67 -21.13 -10.47
CA THR A 121 -7.12 -19.79 -10.88
C THR A 121 -5.97 -19.02 -11.55
N ALA A 122 -4.78 -19.05 -10.95
CA ALA A 122 -3.59 -18.43 -11.52
C ALA A 122 -3.16 -19.08 -12.85
N ALA A 123 -3.24 -20.42 -12.96
CA ALA A 123 -2.93 -21.13 -14.20
C ALA A 123 -3.88 -20.75 -15.34
N ALA A 124 -5.18 -20.64 -15.06
CA ALA A 124 -6.16 -20.18 -16.02
C ALA A 124 -5.87 -18.75 -16.51
N MET A 125 -5.48 -17.85 -15.59
CA MET A 125 -5.11 -16.48 -15.95
C MET A 125 -3.86 -16.43 -16.83
N VAL A 126 -2.83 -17.20 -16.52
CA VAL A 126 -1.60 -17.28 -17.34
C VAL A 126 -1.91 -17.81 -18.74
N GLN A 127 -2.77 -18.83 -18.85
CA GLN A 127 -3.21 -19.34 -20.15
C GLN A 127 -3.92 -18.25 -20.97
N ILE A 128 -4.82 -17.47 -20.35
CA ILE A 128 -5.51 -16.36 -21.02
C ILE A 128 -4.51 -15.31 -21.53
N LEU A 129 -3.51 -14.96 -20.72
CA LEU A 129 -2.46 -14.00 -21.14
C LEU A 129 -1.65 -14.52 -22.32
N HIS A 130 -1.31 -15.80 -22.35
CA HIS A 130 -0.60 -16.41 -23.49
C HIS A 130 -1.46 -16.42 -24.77
N GLU A 131 -2.73 -16.76 -24.67
CA GLU A 131 -3.68 -16.71 -25.78
C GLU A 131 -3.88 -15.26 -26.29
N ALA A 132 -3.82 -14.28 -25.39
CA ALA A 132 -3.88 -12.86 -25.73
C ALA A 132 -2.60 -12.33 -26.41
N GLY A 133 -1.53 -13.13 -26.51
CA GLY A 133 -0.30 -12.79 -27.21
C GLY A 133 0.90 -12.47 -26.32
N VAL A 134 0.82 -12.67 -25.02
CA VAL A 134 1.99 -12.59 -24.14
C VAL A 134 2.87 -13.83 -24.37
N PRO A 135 4.16 -13.67 -24.74
CA PRO A 135 5.04 -14.81 -24.99
C PRO A 135 5.24 -15.70 -23.75
N GLN A 136 5.30 -17.01 -23.93
CA GLN A 136 5.51 -17.96 -22.83
C GLN A 136 6.81 -17.71 -22.05
N ASP A 137 7.85 -17.25 -22.74
CA ASP A 137 9.13 -16.93 -22.09
C ASP A 137 9.10 -15.58 -21.37
N ALA A 138 8.15 -14.68 -21.69
CA ALA A 138 7.97 -13.42 -20.98
C ALA A 138 7.15 -13.57 -19.69
N LEU A 139 6.25 -14.56 -19.63
CA LEU A 139 5.45 -14.87 -18.43
C LEU A 139 5.55 -16.36 -18.11
N GLN A 140 6.01 -16.70 -16.93
CA GLN A 140 6.15 -18.09 -16.47
C GLN A 140 5.42 -18.28 -15.14
N LEU A 141 4.48 -19.23 -15.10
CA LEU A 141 3.84 -19.69 -13.87
C LEU A 141 4.81 -20.58 -13.10
N VAL A 142 5.05 -20.25 -11.83
CA VAL A 142 5.96 -21.01 -10.94
C VAL A 142 5.24 -21.37 -9.65
N PRO A 143 4.36 -22.39 -9.67
CA PRO A 143 3.65 -22.83 -8.47
C PRO A 143 4.60 -23.51 -7.49
N GLY A 144 4.27 -23.44 -6.20
CA GLY A 144 5.02 -24.10 -5.14
C GLY A 144 4.94 -23.36 -3.81
N ARG A 145 5.49 -23.98 -2.79
CA ARG A 145 5.46 -23.44 -1.41
C ARG A 145 6.32 -22.20 -1.26
N GLY A 146 5.90 -21.30 -0.38
CA GLY A 146 6.61 -20.06 -0.08
C GLY A 146 8.03 -20.29 0.41
N GLU A 147 8.19 -21.24 1.34
CA GLU A 147 9.47 -21.53 2.00
C GLU A 147 10.54 -22.15 1.07
N SER A 148 10.12 -22.81 0.00
CA SER A 148 11.02 -23.44 -0.95
C SER A 148 11.13 -22.64 -2.25
N VAL A 149 10.08 -22.65 -3.07
CA VAL A 149 10.09 -21.98 -4.38
C VAL A 149 10.16 -20.46 -4.23
N GLY A 150 9.33 -19.85 -3.34
CA GLY A 150 9.34 -18.43 -3.09
C GLY A 150 10.71 -17.94 -2.62
N ALA A 151 11.26 -18.58 -1.59
CA ALA A 151 12.57 -18.23 -1.03
C ALA A 151 13.71 -18.35 -2.06
N ALA A 152 13.73 -19.42 -2.87
CA ALA A 152 14.73 -19.63 -3.91
C ALA A 152 14.65 -18.55 -5.00
N LEU A 153 13.44 -18.15 -5.41
CA LEU A 153 13.25 -17.12 -6.42
C LEU A 153 13.65 -15.71 -5.90
N VAL A 154 13.29 -15.36 -4.66
CA VAL A 154 13.69 -14.09 -4.02
C VAL A 154 15.21 -13.98 -3.92
N ALA A 155 15.89 -15.11 -3.63
CA ALA A 155 17.34 -15.14 -3.52
C ALA A 155 18.07 -15.12 -4.89
N HIS A 156 17.35 -15.39 -6.00
CA HIS A 156 17.98 -15.60 -7.31
C HIS A 156 18.58 -14.29 -7.89
N PRO A 157 19.86 -14.27 -8.32
CA PRO A 157 20.55 -13.04 -8.72
C PRO A 157 19.97 -12.33 -9.93
N GLN A 158 19.28 -13.04 -10.82
CA GLN A 158 18.64 -12.44 -12.00
C GLN A 158 17.29 -11.76 -11.70
N VAL A 159 16.69 -11.96 -10.53
CA VAL A 159 15.46 -11.24 -10.14
C VAL A 159 15.80 -9.81 -9.81
N ALA A 160 15.26 -8.89 -10.61
CA ALA A 160 15.56 -7.45 -10.56
C ALA A 160 14.50 -6.62 -9.81
N GLY A 161 13.32 -7.21 -9.52
CA GLY A 161 12.26 -6.59 -8.74
C GLY A 161 11.33 -7.64 -8.14
N VAL A 162 10.68 -7.32 -7.02
CA VAL A 162 9.73 -8.22 -6.37
C VAL A 162 8.44 -7.46 -6.05
N MET A 163 7.32 -8.06 -6.42
CA MET A 163 5.97 -7.66 -6.04
C MET A 163 5.41 -8.74 -5.11
N PHE A 164 4.91 -8.33 -3.97
CA PHE A 164 4.41 -9.23 -2.94
C PHE A 164 3.11 -8.73 -2.34
N THR A 165 2.14 -9.61 -2.20
CA THR A 165 0.96 -9.37 -1.36
C THR A 165 0.76 -10.54 -0.43
N GLY A 166 0.68 -10.26 0.89
CA GLY A 166 0.55 -11.28 1.92
C GLY A 166 0.74 -10.74 3.34
N SER A 167 1.30 -11.54 4.26
CA SER A 167 1.50 -11.08 5.63
C SER A 167 2.69 -10.13 5.77
N THR A 168 2.63 -9.26 6.78
CA THR A 168 3.71 -8.31 7.12
C THR A 168 5.00 -9.05 7.47
N GLU A 169 4.90 -10.20 8.15
CA GLU A 169 6.04 -11.02 8.53
C GLU A 169 6.79 -11.55 7.30
N VAL A 170 6.06 -12.08 6.31
CA VAL A 170 6.67 -12.59 5.06
C VAL A 170 7.26 -11.46 4.24
N ALA A 171 6.61 -10.30 4.15
CA ALA A 171 7.15 -9.11 3.48
C ALA A 171 8.51 -8.70 4.07
N ARG A 172 8.65 -8.73 5.41
CA ARG A 172 9.91 -8.44 6.10
C ARG A 172 10.99 -9.49 5.85
N ILE A 173 10.63 -10.79 5.77
CA ILE A 173 11.57 -11.86 5.38
C ILE A 173 12.08 -11.61 3.96
N ILE A 174 11.19 -11.25 3.02
CA ILE A 174 11.57 -10.90 1.65
C ILE A 174 12.51 -9.69 1.65
N ALA A 175 12.16 -8.60 2.35
CA ALA A 175 12.98 -7.40 2.44
C ALA A 175 14.39 -7.71 2.97
N ARG A 176 14.51 -8.50 4.04
CA ARG A 176 15.80 -8.95 4.60
C ARG A 176 16.61 -9.80 3.61
N GLN A 177 15.95 -10.62 2.80
CA GLN A 177 16.63 -11.43 1.79
C GLN A 177 17.12 -10.56 0.61
N LEU A 178 16.32 -9.59 0.16
CA LEU A 178 16.70 -8.67 -0.90
C LEU A 178 17.85 -7.74 -0.49
N ALA A 179 17.92 -7.35 0.77
CA ALA A 179 18.99 -6.52 1.32
C ALA A 179 20.38 -7.21 1.30
N LYS A 180 20.46 -8.52 1.02
CA LYS A 180 21.73 -9.26 0.93
C LYS A 180 22.38 -9.23 -0.44
N ARG A 181 21.72 -8.65 -1.44
CA ARG A 181 22.21 -8.60 -2.82
C ARG A 181 21.75 -7.34 -3.54
N LEU A 182 22.43 -7.00 -4.60
CA LEU A 182 22.03 -5.92 -5.51
C LEU A 182 21.28 -6.49 -6.73
N SER A 183 20.55 -5.61 -7.42
CA SER A 183 19.98 -5.90 -8.73
C SER A 183 21.11 -6.10 -9.76
N PRO A 184 20.80 -6.65 -10.95
CA PRO A 184 21.78 -6.74 -12.05
C PRO A 184 22.39 -5.38 -12.47
N SER A 185 21.73 -4.27 -12.14
CA SER A 185 22.21 -2.89 -12.38
C SER A 185 23.01 -2.31 -11.21
N GLY A 186 23.30 -3.07 -10.17
CA GLY A 186 24.06 -2.61 -8.99
C GLY A 186 23.27 -1.73 -8.00
N GLN A 187 21.96 -1.68 -8.12
CA GLN A 187 21.07 -0.90 -7.25
C GLN A 187 20.34 -1.78 -6.24
N ALA A 188 19.78 -1.19 -5.19
CA ALA A 188 18.85 -1.88 -4.31
C ALA A 188 17.65 -2.43 -5.12
N ILE A 189 17.23 -3.66 -4.79
CA ILE A 189 16.15 -4.32 -5.54
C ILE A 189 14.81 -3.73 -5.10
N PRO A 190 13.99 -3.20 -6.03
CA PRO A 190 12.67 -2.72 -5.71
C PRO A 190 11.78 -3.82 -5.13
N LEU A 191 11.17 -3.52 -3.98
CA LEU A 191 10.10 -4.32 -3.38
C LEU A 191 8.83 -3.47 -3.36
N ILE A 192 7.77 -3.97 -3.99
CA ILE A 192 6.41 -3.48 -3.82
C ILE A 192 5.72 -4.51 -2.95
N ALA A 193 5.52 -4.18 -1.68
CA ALA A 193 4.84 -5.05 -0.72
C ALA A 193 3.53 -4.41 -0.27
N GLU A 194 2.45 -5.18 -0.37
CA GLU A 194 1.15 -4.87 0.19
C GLU A 194 0.81 -5.94 1.23
N THR A 195 0.47 -5.49 2.43
CA THR A 195 0.28 -6.40 3.57
C THR A 195 -1.03 -6.14 4.29
N GLY A 196 -1.26 -6.81 5.41
CA GLY A 196 -2.48 -6.72 6.17
C GLY A 196 -2.70 -5.38 6.87
N GLY A 197 -3.82 -5.27 7.60
CA GLY A 197 -4.19 -4.07 8.33
C GLY A 197 -4.97 -4.35 9.59
N GLN A 198 -4.84 -3.49 10.58
CA GLN A 198 -5.75 -3.41 11.73
C GLN A 198 -6.78 -2.30 11.50
N ASN A 199 -7.54 -2.45 10.40
CA ASN A 199 -8.41 -1.42 9.88
C ASN A 199 -9.49 -1.02 10.88
N ALA A 200 -9.59 0.27 11.15
CA ALA A 200 -10.54 0.82 12.09
C ALA A 200 -11.64 1.62 11.38
N MET A 201 -12.81 1.71 12.03
CA MET A 201 -13.90 2.59 11.64
C MET A 201 -14.40 3.35 12.84
N ILE A 202 -14.46 4.68 12.75
CA ILE A 202 -15.00 5.56 13.80
C ILE A 202 -16.42 5.98 13.42
N VAL A 203 -17.35 5.83 14.35
CA VAL A 203 -18.75 6.20 14.20
C VAL A 203 -19.10 7.20 15.29
N ASP A 204 -19.42 8.42 14.91
CA ASP A 204 -19.87 9.44 15.86
C ASP A 204 -21.39 9.44 16.07
N SER A 205 -21.85 10.26 17.00
CA SER A 205 -23.28 10.34 17.37
C SER A 205 -24.18 10.89 16.26
N SER A 206 -23.64 11.50 15.20
CA SER A 206 -24.38 12.04 14.06
C SER A 206 -24.65 11.01 12.97
N ALA A 207 -24.01 9.84 13.01
CA ALA A 207 -24.08 8.81 12.00
C ALA A 207 -25.49 8.18 11.90
N LEU A 208 -25.87 7.75 10.69
CA LEU A 208 -27.10 7.01 10.45
C LEU A 208 -26.89 5.52 10.78
N ALA A 209 -27.47 5.05 11.86
CA ALA A 209 -27.22 3.71 12.40
C ALA A 209 -27.51 2.58 11.40
N GLU A 210 -28.57 2.71 10.58
CA GLU A 210 -28.95 1.73 9.57
C GLU A 210 -27.88 1.58 8.47
N GLN A 211 -27.31 2.70 8.03
CA GLN A 211 -26.20 2.71 7.06
C GLN A 211 -24.93 2.12 7.71
N VAL A 212 -24.61 2.53 8.93
CA VAL A 212 -23.46 1.99 9.69
C VAL A 212 -23.52 0.48 9.78
N VAL A 213 -24.68 -0.09 10.15
CA VAL A 213 -24.85 -1.54 10.31
C VAL A 213 -24.60 -2.26 9.00
N GLY A 214 -25.17 -1.80 7.88
CA GLY A 214 -24.96 -2.40 6.56
C GLY A 214 -23.50 -2.35 6.13
N ASP A 215 -22.85 -1.20 6.28
CA ASP A 215 -21.45 -0.99 5.91
C ASP A 215 -20.48 -1.77 6.81
N VAL A 216 -20.76 -1.89 8.10
CA VAL A 216 -19.97 -2.70 9.05
C VAL A 216 -20.08 -4.19 8.73
N LEU A 217 -21.27 -4.71 8.47
CA LEU A 217 -21.46 -6.12 8.12
C LEU A 217 -20.68 -6.47 6.86
N ALA A 218 -20.82 -5.68 5.80
CA ALA A 218 -20.07 -5.85 4.56
C ALA A 218 -18.56 -5.75 4.81
N SER A 219 -18.10 -4.75 5.56
CA SER A 219 -16.67 -4.52 5.80
C SER A 219 -15.99 -5.60 6.64
N ALA A 220 -16.68 -6.15 7.64
CA ALA A 220 -16.08 -7.07 8.61
C ALA A 220 -16.22 -8.54 8.22
N PHE A 221 -17.32 -8.92 7.56
CA PHE A 221 -17.69 -10.33 7.43
C PHE A 221 -17.79 -10.83 5.98
N ASP A 222 -17.87 -9.95 4.98
CA ASP A 222 -17.82 -10.36 3.58
C ASP A 222 -16.52 -11.14 3.29
N SER A 223 -16.60 -12.18 2.46
CA SER A 223 -15.50 -13.13 2.21
C SER A 223 -14.94 -13.78 3.50
N ALA A 224 -15.81 -14.02 4.50
CA ALA A 224 -15.43 -14.50 5.84
C ALA A 224 -14.37 -13.61 6.53
N GLY A 225 -14.40 -12.28 6.30
CA GLY A 225 -13.42 -11.34 6.82
C GLY A 225 -12.00 -11.52 6.27
N GLN A 226 -11.82 -12.29 5.20
CA GLN A 226 -10.51 -12.64 4.62
C GLN A 226 -10.08 -11.63 3.54
N ARG A 227 -10.17 -10.34 3.86
CA ARG A 227 -9.68 -9.24 3.05
C ARG A 227 -8.65 -8.43 3.83
N CYS A 228 -7.60 -7.97 3.18
CA CYS A 228 -6.65 -7.04 3.78
C CYS A 228 -7.34 -5.73 4.20
N SER A 229 -8.38 -5.31 3.46
CA SER A 229 -9.22 -4.14 3.75
C SER A 229 -10.32 -4.38 4.79
N ALA A 230 -10.54 -5.62 5.27
CA ALA A 230 -11.65 -5.91 6.18
C ALA A 230 -11.57 -5.09 7.47
N LEU A 231 -12.73 -4.65 7.94
CA LEU A 231 -12.86 -3.93 9.20
C LEU A 231 -12.54 -4.84 10.37
N ARG A 232 -11.54 -4.46 11.17
CA ARG A 232 -11.09 -5.21 12.34
C ARG A 232 -11.53 -4.58 13.66
N VAL A 233 -11.64 -3.24 13.68
CA VAL A 233 -11.93 -2.48 14.89
C VAL A 233 -13.01 -1.44 14.60
N LEU A 234 -14.20 -1.63 15.17
CA LEU A 234 -15.29 -0.67 15.12
C LEU A 234 -15.28 0.18 16.39
N CYS A 235 -15.11 1.48 16.26
CA CYS A 235 -15.11 2.42 17.36
C CYS A 235 -16.42 3.20 17.37
N LEU A 236 -17.25 2.99 18.40
CA LEU A 236 -18.56 3.62 18.53
C LEU A 236 -18.54 4.68 19.62
N GLN A 237 -18.98 5.91 19.30
CA GLN A 237 -19.22 6.91 20.31
C GLN A 237 -20.29 6.41 21.30
N GLU A 238 -20.08 6.60 22.60
CA GLU A 238 -20.89 5.98 23.67
C GLU A 238 -22.39 6.27 23.51
N ASP A 239 -22.74 7.51 23.07
CA ASP A 239 -24.13 7.94 22.91
C ASP A 239 -24.95 7.07 21.95
N VAL A 240 -24.31 6.46 20.96
CA VAL A 240 -24.96 5.63 19.93
C VAL A 240 -24.53 4.16 20.00
N ALA A 241 -23.59 3.81 20.86
CA ALA A 241 -22.95 2.50 20.88
C ALA A 241 -23.95 1.36 21.14
N GLU A 242 -24.79 1.47 22.17
CA GLU A 242 -25.71 0.39 22.53
C GLU A 242 -26.77 0.14 21.45
N ARG A 243 -27.36 1.21 20.89
CA ARG A 243 -28.32 1.11 19.81
C ARG A 243 -27.71 0.46 18.57
N THR A 244 -26.53 0.93 18.18
CA THR A 244 -25.83 0.43 16.97
C THR A 244 -25.43 -1.03 17.15
N LEU A 245 -24.89 -1.41 18.31
CA LEU A 245 -24.53 -2.79 18.63
C LEU A 245 -25.75 -3.73 18.68
N HIS A 246 -26.86 -3.24 19.23
CA HIS A 246 -28.10 -4.02 19.23
C HIS A 246 -28.54 -4.34 17.78
N MET A 247 -28.60 -3.32 16.91
CA MET A 247 -28.97 -3.51 15.51
C MET A 247 -27.97 -4.42 14.79
N LEU A 248 -26.65 -4.21 14.98
CA LEU A 248 -25.60 -4.99 14.35
C LEU A 248 -25.67 -6.48 14.73
N ARG A 249 -25.89 -6.79 16.02
CA ARG A 249 -26.02 -8.17 16.49
C ARG A 249 -27.22 -8.88 15.86
N HIS A 250 -28.37 -8.20 15.77
CA HIS A 250 -29.57 -8.80 15.17
C HIS A 250 -29.43 -8.95 13.65
N ALA A 251 -28.92 -7.95 12.98
CA ALA A 251 -28.69 -8.04 11.52
C ALA A 251 -27.67 -9.14 11.17
N LEU A 252 -26.63 -9.33 12.00
CA LEU A 252 -25.66 -10.40 11.79
C LEU A 252 -26.25 -11.80 11.98
N GLN A 253 -27.31 -11.97 12.79
CA GLN A 253 -27.98 -13.25 12.98
C GLN A 253 -28.77 -13.70 11.74
N GLU A 254 -29.15 -12.76 10.87
CA GLU A 254 -29.82 -13.05 9.60
C GLU A 254 -28.85 -13.54 8.50
N TRP A 255 -27.52 -13.42 8.72
CA TRP A 255 -26.54 -13.85 7.74
C TRP A 255 -26.35 -15.36 7.73
N ASN A 256 -26.39 -15.94 6.53
CA ASN A 256 -26.25 -17.38 6.29
C ASN A 256 -24.79 -17.76 6.05
N MET A 257 -24.28 -18.64 6.91
CA MET A 257 -22.99 -19.27 6.72
C MET A 257 -23.18 -20.62 6.02
N GLY A 258 -22.51 -20.84 4.89
CA GLY A 258 -22.74 -22.05 4.11
C GLY A 258 -21.82 -22.24 2.92
N ASN A 259 -22.20 -23.19 2.06
CA ASN A 259 -21.50 -23.46 0.82
C ASN A 259 -21.59 -22.25 -0.13
N PRO A 260 -20.49 -21.68 -0.60
CA PRO A 260 -20.47 -20.52 -1.49
C PRO A 260 -21.08 -20.78 -2.87
N ASP A 261 -21.34 -22.02 -3.26
CA ASP A 261 -22.08 -22.36 -4.48
C ASP A 261 -23.57 -21.97 -4.42
N GLN A 262 -24.07 -21.64 -3.22
CA GLN A 262 -25.48 -21.25 -3.02
C GLN A 262 -25.61 -19.74 -2.94
N LEU A 263 -26.56 -19.17 -3.68
CA LEU A 263 -26.85 -17.73 -3.69
C LEU A 263 -27.28 -17.18 -2.33
N SER A 264 -27.82 -18.04 -1.46
CA SER A 264 -28.25 -17.69 -0.11
C SER A 264 -27.10 -17.64 0.91
N THR A 265 -25.88 -17.94 0.51
CA THR A 265 -24.70 -17.91 1.39
C THR A 265 -24.11 -16.51 1.44
N ASP A 266 -24.07 -15.92 2.63
CA ASP A 266 -23.42 -14.63 2.90
C ASP A 266 -21.96 -14.84 3.31
N VAL A 267 -21.67 -15.86 4.13
CA VAL A 267 -20.33 -16.16 4.65
C VAL A 267 -19.90 -17.57 4.27
N GLY A 268 -18.87 -17.66 3.46
CA GLY A 268 -18.23 -18.91 3.07
C GLY A 268 -17.22 -19.43 4.11
N PRO A 269 -16.44 -20.48 3.78
CA PRO A 269 -15.39 -21.01 4.65
C PRO A 269 -14.19 -20.07 4.74
N VAL A 270 -13.37 -20.24 5.77
CA VAL A 270 -11.98 -19.76 5.79
C VAL A 270 -11.10 -20.72 4.98
N ILE A 271 -9.93 -20.22 4.55
CA ILE A 271 -9.12 -20.88 3.52
C ILE A 271 -8.69 -22.30 3.87
N ASP A 272 -8.31 -22.55 5.12
CA ASP A 272 -7.79 -23.86 5.55
C ASP A 272 -7.99 -24.11 7.06
N ALA A 273 -7.55 -25.29 7.50
CA ALA A 273 -7.66 -25.72 8.90
C ALA A 273 -6.78 -24.90 9.84
N GLU A 274 -5.62 -24.42 9.38
CA GLU A 274 -4.71 -23.60 10.17
C GLU A 274 -5.31 -22.23 10.45
N ALA A 275 -5.84 -21.56 9.42
CA ALA A 275 -6.54 -20.29 9.57
C ALA A 275 -7.72 -20.42 10.54
N ARG A 276 -8.53 -21.47 10.39
CA ARG A 276 -9.63 -21.76 11.33
C ARG A 276 -9.13 -21.90 12.76
N ALA A 277 -8.09 -22.69 12.99
CA ALA A 277 -7.56 -22.92 14.34
C ALA A 277 -7.01 -21.65 14.97
N GLN A 278 -6.31 -20.80 14.20
CA GLN A 278 -5.78 -19.54 14.67
C GLN A 278 -6.89 -18.55 15.06
N ILE A 279 -7.96 -18.47 14.27
CA ILE A 279 -9.08 -17.56 14.53
C ILE A 279 -9.86 -18.04 15.78
N GLU A 280 -10.18 -19.31 15.88
CA GLU A 280 -10.87 -19.88 17.05
C GLU A 280 -10.04 -19.68 18.32
N ALA A 281 -8.73 -19.95 18.29
CA ALA A 281 -7.83 -19.73 19.42
C ALA A 281 -7.78 -18.25 19.84
N HIS A 282 -7.92 -17.30 18.89
CA HIS A 282 -8.02 -15.87 19.24
C HIS A 282 -9.32 -15.58 20.00
N ILE A 283 -10.47 -16.07 19.48
CA ILE A 283 -11.78 -15.87 20.12
C ILE A 283 -11.78 -16.43 21.55
N GLU A 284 -11.24 -17.67 21.72
CA GLU A 284 -11.13 -18.33 23.03
C GLU A 284 -10.25 -17.54 23.99
N ARG A 285 -9.09 -17.03 23.53
CA ARG A 285 -8.21 -16.19 24.37
C ARG A 285 -8.91 -14.92 24.84
N MET A 286 -9.65 -14.24 23.96
CA MET A 286 -10.39 -13.02 24.30
C MET A 286 -11.50 -13.33 25.31
N GLN A 287 -12.21 -14.43 25.15
CA GLN A 287 -13.22 -14.88 26.11
C GLN A 287 -12.61 -15.23 27.48
N ALA A 288 -11.48 -15.96 27.47
CA ALA A 288 -10.75 -16.28 28.69
C ALA A 288 -10.19 -15.05 29.40
N ALA A 289 -9.85 -13.98 28.65
CA ALA A 289 -9.45 -12.69 29.18
C ALA A 289 -10.62 -11.82 29.70
N GLY A 290 -11.85 -12.39 29.72
CA GLY A 290 -13.04 -11.69 30.24
C GLY A 290 -13.71 -10.73 29.27
N GLN A 291 -13.31 -10.73 27.98
CA GLN A 291 -13.94 -9.89 26.98
C GLN A 291 -15.34 -10.44 26.62
N LYS A 292 -16.29 -9.54 26.35
CA LYS A 292 -17.63 -9.92 25.94
C LYS A 292 -17.63 -10.35 24.47
N VAL A 293 -17.90 -11.64 24.25
CA VAL A 293 -17.93 -12.26 22.93
C VAL A 293 -19.37 -12.59 22.54
N THR A 294 -19.81 -12.09 21.38
CA THR A 294 -21.09 -12.46 20.75
C THR A 294 -20.79 -13.21 19.45
N ARG A 295 -21.32 -14.41 19.29
CA ARG A 295 -21.17 -15.21 18.05
C ARG A 295 -22.54 -15.43 17.39
N VAL A 296 -22.55 -15.50 16.07
CA VAL A 296 -23.73 -15.98 15.33
C VAL A 296 -24.01 -17.43 15.76
N GLN A 297 -25.24 -17.69 16.19
CA GLN A 297 -25.68 -19.06 16.41
C GLN A 297 -25.85 -19.73 15.05
N ARG A 298 -25.21 -20.88 14.83
CA ARG A 298 -25.32 -21.63 13.59
C ARG A 298 -26.81 -21.87 13.27
N GLY A 299 -27.26 -21.39 12.10
CA GLY A 299 -28.60 -21.67 11.61
C GLY A 299 -28.82 -23.18 11.47
N ASN A 300 -29.97 -23.64 11.88
CA ASN A 300 -30.65 -24.91 11.62
C ASN A 300 -29.78 -26.16 11.34
N GLY A 301 -28.92 -26.57 12.27
CA GLY A 301 -28.59 -27.98 12.52
C GLY A 301 -27.83 -28.78 11.45
N ALA A 302 -27.58 -28.26 10.25
CA ALA A 302 -26.77 -28.96 9.27
C ALA A 302 -25.29 -28.79 9.64
N ALA A 303 -24.60 -29.91 9.91
CA ALA A 303 -23.16 -29.91 10.09
C ALA A 303 -22.49 -29.42 8.80
N LEU A 304 -21.87 -28.21 8.85
CA LEU A 304 -21.08 -27.70 7.73
C LEU A 304 -19.79 -28.52 7.64
N ASN A 305 -19.60 -29.20 6.51
CA ASN A 305 -18.36 -29.87 6.19
C ASN A 305 -17.38 -28.85 5.61
N GLY A 306 -16.27 -28.59 6.31
CA GLY A 306 -15.24 -27.64 5.86
C GLY A 306 -14.71 -26.76 6.99
N HIS A 307 -13.94 -25.73 6.59
CA HIS A 307 -13.24 -24.85 7.52
C HIS A 307 -14.07 -23.58 7.79
N PHE A 308 -15.17 -23.70 8.49
CA PHE A 308 -16.06 -22.60 8.83
C PHE A 308 -15.76 -22.01 10.21
N VAL A 309 -15.81 -20.68 10.30
CA VAL A 309 -15.76 -19.92 11.55
C VAL A 309 -17.00 -19.04 11.61
N ALA A 310 -17.79 -19.17 12.66
CA ALA A 310 -18.96 -18.33 12.85
C ALA A 310 -18.52 -16.87 13.14
N PRO A 311 -19.11 -15.87 12.45
CA PRO A 311 -18.81 -14.48 12.72
C PRO A 311 -18.90 -14.13 14.20
N ALA A 312 -17.95 -13.36 14.70
CA ALA A 312 -17.84 -12.99 16.09
C ALA A 312 -17.66 -11.48 16.27
N ILE A 313 -18.34 -10.91 17.28
CA ILE A 313 -18.16 -9.54 17.75
C ILE A 313 -17.57 -9.60 19.15
N ILE A 314 -16.45 -8.93 19.37
CA ILE A 314 -15.70 -8.93 20.64
C ILE A 314 -15.57 -7.50 21.14
N GLU A 315 -16.12 -7.18 22.31
CA GLU A 315 -15.95 -5.85 22.91
C GLU A 315 -14.59 -5.78 23.62
N ILE A 316 -13.76 -4.79 23.27
CA ILE A 316 -12.45 -4.53 23.84
C ILE A 316 -12.33 -3.07 24.30
N ASP A 317 -11.32 -2.77 25.12
CA ASP A 317 -11.11 -1.44 25.71
C ASP A 317 -10.11 -0.57 24.94
N SER A 318 -9.25 -1.17 24.10
CA SER A 318 -8.19 -0.45 23.39
C SER A 318 -7.71 -1.21 22.16
N PRO A 319 -7.29 -0.51 21.07
CA PRO A 319 -6.63 -1.14 19.92
C PRO A 319 -5.35 -1.91 20.30
N ALA A 320 -4.67 -1.51 21.39
CA ALA A 320 -3.45 -2.17 21.89
C ALA A 320 -3.66 -3.62 22.34
N ARG A 321 -4.92 -4.07 22.55
CA ARG A 321 -5.24 -5.48 22.79
C ARG A 321 -4.94 -6.39 21.59
N LEU A 322 -4.83 -5.80 20.40
CA LEU A 322 -4.62 -6.53 19.16
C LEU A 322 -3.15 -6.41 18.75
N THR A 323 -2.35 -7.39 19.09
CA THR A 323 -0.91 -7.43 18.79
C THR A 323 -0.60 -7.79 17.33
N ARG A 324 -1.58 -8.37 16.62
CA ARG A 324 -1.49 -8.75 15.20
C ARG A 324 -2.87 -8.75 14.56
N GLU A 325 -2.91 -8.72 13.24
CA GLU A 325 -4.15 -8.87 12.48
C GLU A 325 -4.79 -10.24 12.72
N VAL A 326 -6.12 -10.25 12.89
CA VAL A 326 -6.95 -11.47 12.94
C VAL A 326 -7.65 -11.61 11.60
N PHE A 327 -7.09 -12.45 10.73
CA PHE A 327 -7.53 -12.56 9.33
C PHE A 327 -8.71 -13.53 9.19
N GLY A 328 -9.89 -13.08 9.60
CA GLY A 328 -11.11 -13.88 9.61
C GLY A 328 -12.36 -13.08 10.03
N PRO A 329 -13.52 -13.74 10.20
CA PRO A 329 -14.79 -13.08 10.48
C PRO A 329 -14.92 -12.67 11.96
N VAL A 330 -14.00 -11.83 12.42
CA VAL A 330 -13.94 -11.33 13.80
C VAL A 330 -13.87 -9.82 13.79
N LEU A 331 -14.87 -9.17 14.39
CA LEU A 331 -14.95 -7.74 14.58
C LEU A 331 -14.71 -7.39 16.04
N HIS A 332 -13.76 -6.53 16.32
CA HIS A 332 -13.56 -5.97 17.65
C HIS A 332 -14.30 -4.64 17.78
N VAL A 333 -14.87 -4.36 18.94
CA VAL A 333 -15.62 -3.12 19.18
C VAL A 333 -15.05 -2.38 20.36
N ILE A 334 -14.83 -1.08 20.18
CA ILE A 334 -14.41 -0.14 21.22
C ILE A 334 -15.50 0.90 21.39
N ARG A 335 -15.84 1.24 22.64
CA ARG A 335 -16.69 2.37 22.97
C ARG A 335 -15.81 3.53 23.40
N PHE A 336 -16.14 4.75 22.97
CA PHE A 336 -15.35 5.92 23.33
C PHE A 336 -16.23 7.13 23.66
N GLN A 337 -15.78 7.96 24.59
CA GLN A 337 -16.38 9.27 24.85
C GLN A 337 -15.87 10.29 23.83
N ARG A 338 -16.70 11.28 23.46
CA ARG A 338 -16.35 12.29 22.45
C ARG A 338 -15.00 12.97 22.74
N GLU A 339 -14.72 13.26 24.00
CA GLU A 339 -13.49 13.91 24.47
C GLU A 339 -12.23 13.02 24.29
N GLN A 340 -12.42 11.72 24.11
CA GLN A 340 -11.35 10.74 23.88
C GLN A 340 -11.02 10.52 22.40
N LEU A 341 -11.68 11.24 21.48
CA LEU A 341 -11.51 11.02 20.04
C LEU A 341 -10.05 11.11 19.60
N ASP A 342 -9.33 12.14 20.06
CA ASP A 342 -7.92 12.32 19.70
C ASP A 342 -7.03 11.20 20.25
N GLN A 343 -7.25 10.80 21.49
CA GLN A 343 -6.55 9.67 22.09
C GLN A 343 -6.81 8.35 21.36
N LEU A 344 -8.05 8.15 20.90
CA LEU A 344 -8.42 6.99 20.10
C LEU A 344 -7.69 6.98 18.75
N ILE A 345 -7.62 8.13 18.05
CA ILE A 345 -6.88 8.27 16.79
C ILE A 345 -5.39 7.95 17.01
N ASP A 346 -4.80 8.51 18.07
CA ASP A 346 -3.39 8.24 18.41
C ASP A 346 -3.17 6.75 18.71
N GLY A 347 -4.11 6.09 19.39
CA GLY A 347 -4.08 4.64 19.63
C GLY A 347 -4.20 3.80 18.34
N ILE A 348 -5.03 4.22 17.40
CA ILE A 348 -5.14 3.58 16.07
C ILE A 348 -3.84 3.75 15.30
N ASN A 349 -3.29 4.95 15.21
CA ASN A 349 -2.03 5.24 14.51
C ASN A 349 -0.84 4.49 15.14
N ALA A 350 -0.83 4.36 16.47
CA ALA A 350 0.22 3.65 17.23
C ALA A 350 0.29 2.15 16.94
N THR A 351 -0.75 1.56 16.33
CA THR A 351 -0.67 0.16 15.84
C THR A 351 0.38 -0.01 14.73
N GLY A 352 0.74 1.07 14.07
CA GLY A 352 1.67 1.09 12.94
C GLY A 352 1.08 0.61 11.61
N TYR A 353 -0.13 0.04 11.61
CA TYR A 353 -0.86 -0.31 10.40
C TYR A 353 -1.56 0.91 9.80
N GLY A 354 -1.65 0.96 8.46
CA GLY A 354 -2.26 2.07 7.76
C GLY A 354 -2.78 1.68 6.38
N LEU A 355 -3.66 0.65 6.29
CA LEU A 355 -4.23 0.22 5.02
C LEU A 355 -5.55 0.94 4.76
N THR A 356 -6.62 0.58 5.47
CA THR A 356 -7.92 1.23 5.33
C THR A 356 -8.39 1.82 6.66
N PHE A 357 -9.11 2.93 6.55
CA PHE A 357 -9.80 3.57 7.66
C PHE A 357 -11.19 4.00 7.20
N GLY A 358 -12.20 3.75 8.02
CA GLY A 358 -13.58 4.16 7.79
C GLY A 358 -14.05 5.20 8.79
N MET A 359 -15.00 6.02 8.38
CA MET A 359 -15.72 6.87 9.30
C MET A 359 -17.17 7.06 8.88
N HIS A 360 -18.05 7.13 9.86
CA HIS A 360 -19.43 7.57 9.69
C HIS A 360 -19.67 8.80 10.55
N SER A 361 -19.89 9.93 9.90
CA SER A 361 -20.19 11.23 10.52
C SER A 361 -20.98 12.09 9.55
N ARG A 362 -21.82 12.95 10.08
CA ARG A 362 -22.54 14.01 9.35
C ARG A 362 -22.01 15.39 9.71
N ILE A 363 -20.87 15.46 10.38
CA ILE A 363 -20.23 16.70 10.85
C ILE A 363 -18.94 16.88 10.04
N ASP A 364 -18.92 17.88 9.14
CA ASP A 364 -17.82 18.12 8.22
C ASP A 364 -16.49 18.39 8.95
N GLU A 365 -16.53 19.09 10.09
CA GLU A 365 -15.34 19.35 10.92
C GLU A 365 -14.76 18.05 11.50
N THR A 366 -15.61 17.10 11.91
CA THR A 366 -15.17 15.79 12.39
C THR A 366 -14.53 14.99 11.22
N ILE A 367 -15.16 15.02 10.04
CA ILE A 367 -14.63 14.35 8.84
C ILE A 367 -13.26 14.92 8.48
N ALA A 368 -13.12 16.25 8.42
CA ALA A 368 -11.87 16.92 8.13
C ALA A 368 -10.79 16.58 9.16
N HIS A 369 -11.12 16.66 10.45
CA HIS A 369 -10.20 16.35 11.54
C HIS A 369 -9.68 14.91 11.49
N LEU A 370 -10.56 13.93 11.29
CA LEU A 370 -10.18 12.51 11.16
C LEU A 370 -9.31 12.28 9.91
N THR A 371 -9.69 12.89 8.78
CA THR A 371 -8.97 12.74 7.51
C THR A 371 -7.53 13.28 7.58
N GLU A 372 -7.30 14.35 8.36
CA GLU A 372 -5.98 14.95 8.52
C GLU A 372 -5.09 14.17 9.50
N ARG A 373 -5.67 13.52 10.50
CA ARG A 373 -4.89 12.89 11.60
C ARG A 373 -4.64 11.41 11.43
N VAL A 374 -5.52 10.70 10.70
CA VAL A 374 -5.39 9.25 10.56
C VAL A 374 -4.32 8.88 9.53
N HIS A 375 -3.43 7.97 9.90
CA HIS A 375 -2.40 7.41 9.06
C HIS A 375 -2.92 6.17 8.33
N ALA A 376 -3.65 6.37 7.23
CA ALA A 376 -4.15 5.28 6.39
C ALA A 376 -4.02 5.65 4.90
N GLY A 377 -3.66 4.67 4.09
CA GLY A 377 -3.56 4.83 2.66
C GLY A 377 -4.93 5.04 2.00
N ASN A 378 -5.98 4.38 2.49
CA ASN A 378 -7.33 4.49 1.97
C ASN A 378 -8.30 4.89 3.07
N ILE A 379 -8.97 6.03 2.91
CA ILE A 379 -9.96 6.57 3.83
C ILE A 379 -11.33 6.52 3.17
N TYR A 380 -12.32 6.03 3.90
CA TYR A 380 -13.70 5.88 3.43
C TYR A 380 -14.67 6.63 4.35
N VAL A 381 -15.44 7.53 3.77
CA VAL A 381 -16.37 8.40 4.50
C VAL A 381 -17.81 8.02 4.16
N ASN A 382 -18.59 7.66 5.17
CA ASN A 382 -20.01 7.29 5.06
C ASN A 382 -20.28 6.15 4.06
N ARG A 383 -19.38 5.15 4.06
CA ARG A 383 -19.47 3.93 3.26
C ARG A 383 -18.64 2.80 3.86
N ASN A 384 -18.77 1.60 3.33
CA ASN A 384 -17.92 0.47 3.72
C ASN A 384 -16.45 0.67 3.27
N VAL A 385 -15.52 -0.07 3.90
CA VAL A 385 -14.06 0.06 3.70
C VAL A 385 -13.49 -0.98 2.72
N ILE A 386 -14.33 -1.71 2.01
CA ILE A 386 -13.95 -2.77 1.04
C ILE A 386 -14.32 -2.37 -0.39
N GLY A 387 -13.85 -3.15 -1.37
CA GLY A 387 -14.26 -3.00 -2.77
C GLY A 387 -13.68 -1.75 -3.45
N ALA A 388 -12.41 -1.45 -3.23
CA ALA A 388 -11.71 -0.40 -3.98
C ALA A 388 -11.72 -0.72 -5.48
N VAL A 389 -11.98 0.30 -6.31
CA VAL A 389 -12.05 0.18 -7.77
C VAL A 389 -10.77 0.73 -8.39
N VAL A 390 -10.18 -0.03 -9.32
CA VAL A 390 -8.93 0.32 -10.02
C VAL A 390 -9.08 1.66 -10.74
N GLY A 391 -8.11 2.56 -10.57
CA GLY A 391 -8.14 3.90 -11.20
C GLY A 391 -9.11 4.90 -10.57
N VAL A 392 -10.00 4.43 -9.69
CA VAL A 392 -10.98 5.26 -8.95
C VAL A 392 -10.54 5.46 -7.51
N GLN A 393 -10.16 4.37 -6.85
CA GLN A 393 -9.61 4.35 -5.49
C GLN A 393 -8.30 3.55 -5.49
N PRO A 394 -7.19 4.13 -5.95
CA PRO A 394 -5.89 3.44 -5.89
C PRO A 394 -5.65 2.86 -4.50
N PHE A 395 -5.30 1.57 -4.45
CA PHE A 395 -5.31 0.81 -3.21
C PHE A 395 -3.90 0.43 -2.76
N GLY A 396 -3.60 0.67 -1.50
CA GLY A 396 -2.33 0.32 -0.87
C GLY A 396 -2.14 1.01 0.47
N GLY A 397 -1.34 0.38 1.33
CA GLY A 397 -1.09 0.81 2.70
C GLY A 397 0.18 1.63 2.89
N MET A 398 0.33 2.14 4.10
CA MET A 398 1.55 2.75 4.63
C MET A 398 1.95 2.09 5.95
N GLY A 399 3.14 2.36 6.43
CA GLY A 399 3.64 1.76 7.67
C GLY A 399 3.79 0.24 7.56
N LEU A 400 3.21 -0.49 8.49
CA LEU A 400 3.20 -1.96 8.49
C LEU A 400 2.36 -2.57 7.36
N SER A 401 1.50 -1.77 6.70
CA SER A 401 0.55 -2.24 5.70
C SER A 401 1.05 -2.16 4.27
N GLY A 402 2.22 -1.59 4.01
CA GLY A 402 2.77 -1.59 2.66
C GLY A 402 3.90 -0.59 2.43
N THR A 403 4.59 -0.78 1.31
CA THR A 403 5.71 0.08 0.89
C THR A 403 5.29 1.16 -0.10
N GLY A 404 4.10 1.03 -0.72
CA GLY A 404 3.73 1.76 -1.93
C GLY A 404 4.60 1.38 -3.14
N PRO A 405 4.27 1.92 -4.31
CA PRO A 405 3.09 2.75 -4.64
C PRO A 405 1.79 1.96 -4.66
N LYS A 406 0.64 2.66 -4.73
CA LYS A 406 -0.69 2.05 -4.71
C LYS A 406 -1.03 1.31 -6.00
N ALA A 407 -1.55 0.09 -5.88
CA ALA A 407 -2.07 -0.68 -7.00
C ALA A 407 -3.27 0.05 -7.65
N GLY A 408 -3.34 0.01 -8.98
CA GLY A 408 -4.35 0.74 -9.74
C GLY A 408 -4.23 2.25 -9.64
N GLY A 409 -3.04 2.76 -9.28
CA GLY A 409 -2.72 4.18 -9.17
C GLY A 409 -1.70 4.66 -10.18
N PRO A 410 -1.55 5.98 -10.35
CA PRO A 410 -0.72 6.58 -11.40
C PRO A 410 0.79 6.31 -11.22
N LEU A 411 1.25 6.05 -9.99
CA LEU A 411 2.68 5.87 -9.72
C LEU A 411 3.15 4.41 -9.81
N TYR A 412 2.22 3.45 -9.95
CA TYR A 412 2.55 2.03 -9.78
C TYR A 412 3.51 1.49 -10.84
N LEU A 413 3.27 1.75 -12.13
CA LEU A 413 4.13 1.29 -13.22
C LEU A 413 5.52 1.89 -13.16
N HIS A 414 5.66 3.11 -12.68
CA HIS A 414 6.96 3.80 -12.58
C HIS A 414 7.92 3.15 -11.56
N ARG A 415 7.40 2.37 -10.59
CA ARG A 415 8.26 1.59 -9.68
C ARG A 415 8.84 0.34 -10.33
N LEU A 416 8.32 -0.05 -11.48
CA LEU A 416 8.71 -1.25 -12.22
C LEU A 416 9.66 -0.96 -13.39
N VAL A 417 10.18 0.27 -13.46
CA VAL A 417 11.12 0.71 -14.49
C VAL A 417 12.34 1.40 -13.87
N GLN A 418 13.43 1.40 -14.65
CA GLN A 418 14.60 2.24 -14.43
C GLN A 418 14.44 3.50 -15.27
N GLY A 419 14.92 4.64 -14.82
CA GLY A 419 14.85 5.81 -15.66
C GLY A 419 15.01 7.14 -14.93
N ASN A 420 14.36 8.18 -15.42
CA ASN A 420 14.37 9.51 -14.82
C ASN A 420 13.73 9.45 -13.42
N PRO A 421 14.44 9.85 -12.38
CA PRO A 421 13.94 9.81 -11.00
C PRO A 421 12.58 10.47 -10.77
N ASN A 422 12.27 11.52 -11.52
CA ASN A 422 11.04 12.28 -11.34
C ASN A 422 9.97 12.01 -12.40
N ALA A 423 10.16 11.02 -13.29
CA ALA A 423 9.20 10.73 -14.36
C ALA A 423 7.82 10.35 -13.82
N ALA A 424 7.76 9.61 -12.71
CA ALA A 424 6.50 9.26 -12.05
C ALA A 424 5.69 10.49 -11.63
N LEU A 425 6.34 11.49 -11.07
CA LEU A 425 5.67 12.70 -10.61
C LEU A 425 5.26 13.64 -11.75
N ALA A 426 5.85 13.50 -12.94
CA ALA A 426 5.47 14.30 -14.09
C ALA A 426 4.06 13.98 -14.62
N SER A 427 3.58 12.75 -14.38
CA SER A 427 2.24 12.29 -14.79
C SER A 427 1.11 12.76 -13.86
N VAL A 428 1.42 13.37 -12.73
CA VAL A 428 0.42 13.83 -11.75
C VAL A 428 0.33 15.36 -11.71
N PRO A 429 -0.83 15.93 -11.31
CA PRO A 429 -1.03 17.38 -11.24
C PRO A 429 -0.03 18.06 -10.31
N THR A 430 0.26 19.33 -10.58
CA THR A 430 1.04 20.18 -9.67
C THR A 430 0.25 20.47 -8.40
N ALA A 431 0.96 20.59 -7.27
CA ALA A 431 0.34 21.00 -6.01
C ALA A 431 -0.14 22.46 -6.10
N GLU A 432 -1.31 22.74 -5.52
CA GLU A 432 -1.82 24.11 -5.38
C GLU A 432 -0.99 24.94 -4.38
N ALA A 433 -0.51 24.29 -3.33
CA ALA A 433 0.35 24.90 -2.33
C ALA A 433 1.78 24.34 -2.41
N ALA A 434 2.74 25.19 -2.17
CA ALA A 434 4.14 24.77 -2.06
C ALA A 434 4.36 23.96 -0.78
N PRO A 435 5.39 23.05 -0.75
CA PRO A 435 5.72 22.35 0.48
C PRO A 435 6.08 23.32 1.61
N ALA A 436 5.69 22.97 2.85
CA ALA A 436 5.93 23.80 4.02
C ALA A 436 7.43 24.16 4.22
N SER A 437 8.33 23.30 3.75
CA SER A 437 9.78 23.50 3.73
C SER A 437 10.31 24.44 2.63
N ARG A 438 9.44 24.95 1.75
CA ARG A 438 9.87 25.83 0.62
C ARG A 438 10.63 27.07 1.08
N ALA A 439 10.09 27.77 2.08
CA ALA A 439 10.74 28.96 2.63
C ALA A 439 12.16 28.68 3.15
N LEU A 440 12.39 27.49 3.71
CA LEU A 440 13.70 27.05 4.12
C LEU A 440 14.62 26.81 2.91
N LEU A 441 14.16 26.12 1.88
CA LEU A 441 14.93 25.90 0.64
C LEU A 441 15.31 27.23 -0.02
N GLU A 442 14.39 28.19 -0.10
CA GLU A 442 14.65 29.53 -0.65
C GLU A 442 15.72 30.28 0.15
N ARG A 443 15.72 30.19 1.48
CA ARG A 443 16.81 30.74 2.32
C ARG A 443 18.16 30.08 2.06
N LEU A 444 18.19 28.76 1.89
CA LEU A 444 19.42 28.03 1.59
C LEU A 444 20.05 28.47 0.26
N THR A 445 19.25 28.94 -0.73
CA THR A 445 19.81 29.47 -1.99
C THR A 445 20.64 30.74 -1.81
N GLN A 446 20.42 31.48 -0.72
CA GLN A 446 21.11 32.75 -0.43
C GLN A 446 22.27 32.55 0.56
N ALA A 447 22.41 31.35 1.12
CA ALA A 447 23.44 31.03 2.10
C ALA A 447 24.80 30.83 1.45
N ASN A 448 25.86 31.33 2.10
CA ASN A 448 27.21 31.01 1.72
C ASN A 448 27.62 29.67 2.37
N LEU A 449 27.46 28.57 1.63
CA LEU A 449 27.68 27.21 2.11
C LEU A 449 29.08 26.72 1.73
N PRO A 450 29.94 26.35 2.69
CA PRO A 450 31.30 25.86 2.40
C PRO A 450 31.23 24.56 1.58
N GLY A 451 32.04 24.48 0.52
CA GLY A 451 32.10 23.30 -0.35
C GLY A 451 30.94 23.11 -1.30
N ALA A 452 29.94 24.03 -1.34
CA ALA A 452 28.82 24.00 -2.27
C ALA A 452 28.83 25.24 -3.18
N SER A 453 28.67 25.03 -4.50
CA SER A 453 28.50 26.13 -5.45
C SER A 453 27.10 26.71 -5.31
N ALA A 454 27.00 28.02 -5.04
CA ALA A 454 25.70 28.70 -4.92
C ALA A 454 24.84 28.56 -6.19
N THR A 455 25.45 28.57 -7.38
CA THR A 455 24.75 28.38 -8.66
C THR A 455 24.21 26.95 -8.79
N GLN A 456 25.02 25.94 -8.45
CA GLN A 456 24.60 24.54 -8.50
C GLN A 456 23.51 24.23 -7.46
N LEU A 457 23.65 24.75 -6.25
CA LEU A 457 22.65 24.61 -5.18
C LEU A 457 21.30 25.23 -5.63
N ARG A 458 21.31 26.44 -6.17
CA ARG A 458 20.11 27.08 -6.69
C ARG A 458 19.45 26.25 -7.79
N ALA A 459 20.24 25.81 -8.79
CA ALA A 459 19.73 24.97 -9.88
C ALA A 459 19.12 23.65 -9.36
N LEU A 460 19.73 23.00 -8.38
CA LEU A 460 19.21 21.79 -7.76
C LEU A 460 17.90 22.03 -7.02
N ILE A 461 17.82 23.10 -6.23
CA ILE A 461 16.59 23.47 -5.50
C ILE A 461 15.47 23.81 -6.47
N ASP A 462 15.74 24.63 -7.50
CA ASP A 462 14.75 25.00 -8.51
C ASP A 462 14.23 23.77 -9.25
N ALA A 463 15.10 22.84 -9.64
CA ALA A 463 14.74 21.59 -10.28
C ALA A 463 13.88 20.69 -9.36
N ALA A 464 14.26 20.57 -8.08
CA ALA A 464 13.51 19.77 -7.11
C ALA A 464 12.13 20.36 -6.81
N LEU A 465 12.02 21.69 -6.67
CA LEU A 465 10.75 22.39 -6.47
C LEU A 465 9.85 22.33 -7.72
N ALA A 466 10.40 22.32 -8.91
CA ALA A 466 9.64 22.12 -10.15
C ALA A 466 9.13 20.68 -10.29
N ALA A 467 9.90 19.70 -9.82
CA ALA A 467 9.58 18.28 -9.93
C ALA A 467 8.64 17.77 -8.83
N THR A 468 8.69 18.36 -7.62
CA THR A 468 7.87 17.86 -6.50
C THR A 468 6.38 18.01 -6.76
N ARG A 469 5.62 17.05 -6.25
CA ARG A 469 4.15 17.04 -6.26
C ARG A 469 3.56 16.81 -4.87
N VAL A 470 4.39 16.93 -3.82
CA VAL A 470 3.90 16.83 -2.44
C VAL A 470 2.86 17.92 -2.19
N GLY A 471 1.73 17.56 -1.57
CA GLY A 471 0.58 18.44 -1.41
C GLY A 471 -0.38 18.49 -2.61
N ALA A 472 -0.05 17.81 -3.72
CA ALA A 472 -1.01 17.66 -4.83
C ALA A 472 -2.24 16.88 -4.35
N SER A 473 -3.42 17.37 -4.76
CA SER A 473 -4.71 16.77 -4.44
C SER A 473 -5.66 16.98 -5.62
N TRP A 474 -6.27 15.90 -6.11
CA TRP A 474 -7.19 15.98 -7.24
C TRP A 474 -8.28 14.92 -7.16
N LEU A 475 -9.35 15.13 -7.91
CA LEU A 475 -10.45 14.16 -8.01
C LEU A 475 -10.14 13.14 -9.11
N LEU A 476 -10.31 11.88 -8.78
CA LEU A 476 -10.34 10.78 -9.73
C LEU A 476 -11.79 10.55 -10.21
N PRO A 477 -11.98 10.07 -11.44
CA PRO A 477 -13.31 9.72 -11.93
C PRO A 477 -13.91 8.60 -11.06
N GLY A 478 -15.23 8.61 -10.92
CA GLY A 478 -15.93 7.62 -10.12
C GLY A 478 -17.42 7.58 -10.42
N PRO A 479 -18.19 6.69 -9.78
CA PRO A 479 -19.62 6.60 -9.96
C PRO A 479 -20.35 7.82 -9.38
N THR A 480 -21.55 8.10 -9.90
CA THR A 480 -22.44 9.12 -9.35
C THR A 480 -22.74 8.83 -7.88
N GLY A 481 -22.68 9.85 -7.04
CA GLY A 481 -22.88 9.72 -5.59
C GLY A 481 -21.63 9.36 -4.81
N GLU A 482 -20.45 9.45 -5.44
CA GLU A 482 -19.16 9.22 -4.80
C GLU A 482 -18.14 10.29 -5.21
N SER A 483 -17.38 10.80 -4.26
CA SER A 483 -16.24 11.69 -4.50
C SER A 483 -14.97 10.95 -4.13
N ASN A 484 -14.05 10.80 -5.09
CA ASN A 484 -12.79 10.11 -4.92
C ASN A 484 -11.63 11.10 -5.05
N ARG A 485 -11.05 11.46 -3.93
CA ARG A 485 -9.91 12.37 -3.86
C ARG A 485 -8.62 11.57 -3.68
N TYR A 486 -7.64 11.88 -4.49
CA TYR A 486 -6.31 11.30 -4.37
C TYR A 486 -5.31 12.41 -4.05
N ARG A 487 -4.39 12.18 -3.11
CA ARG A 487 -3.41 13.17 -2.68
C ARG A 487 -2.04 12.57 -2.41
N LEU A 488 -1.00 13.40 -2.54
CA LEU A 488 0.38 13.07 -2.22
C LEU A 488 0.81 13.78 -0.95
N LEU A 489 1.23 13.02 0.04
CA LEU A 489 1.64 13.49 1.37
C LEU A 489 3.15 13.25 1.57
N PRO A 490 3.83 14.03 2.44
CA PRO A 490 5.17 13.70 2.89
C PRO A 490 5.22 12.28 3.48
N ARG A 491 6.32 11.57 3.23
CA ARG A 491 6.48 10.21 3.73
C ARG A 491 6.79 10.15 5.23
N GLY A 492 7.42 11.18 5.79
CA GLY A 492 7.88 11.26 7.17
C GLY A 492 9.39 11.37 7.29
N ALA A 493 9.98 10.96 8.39
CA ALA A 493 11.39 11.12 8.67
C ALA A 493 12.29 10.46 7.60
N VAL A 494 13.01 11.28 6.83
CA VAL A 494 13.97 10.84 5.81
C VAL A 494 15.38 10.89 6.41
N TRP A 495 16.07 9.76 6.34
CA TRP A 495 17.46 9.66 6.79
C TRP A 495 18.41 9.86 5.63
N ALA A 496 19.48 10.62 5.86
CA ALA A 496 20.49 10.98 4.89
C ALA A 496 21.87 10.48 5.36
N LEU A 497 22.50 9.64 4.53
CA LEU A 497 23.84 9.10 4.73
C LEU A 497 24.74 9.57 3.57
N PRO A 498 25.25 10.81 3.62
CA PRO A 498 26.15 11.34 2.61
C PRO A 498 27.55 10.77 2.76
N ALA A 499 28.26 10.59 1.64
CA ALA A 499 29.72 10.34 1.63
C ALA A 499 30.50 11.57 1.19
N SER A 500 29.84 12.63 0.70
CA SER A 500 30.44 13.86 0.22
C SER A 500 29.55 15.08 0.52
N THR A 501 30.14 16.28 0.42
CA THR A 501 29.40 17.54 0.51
C THR A 501 28.32 17.65 -0.59
N LEU A 502 28.59 17.12 -1.79
CA LEU A 502 27.62 17.07 -2.88
C LEU A 502 26.43 16.17 -2.51
N GLY A 503 26.71 14.97 -2.01
CA GLY A 503 25.67 14.04 -1.54
C GLY A 503 24.82 14.63 -0.42
N LEU A 504 25.44 15.29 0.55
CA LEU A 504 24.72 15.96 1.64
C LEU A 504 23.71 17.00 1.10
N VAL A 505 24.13 17.83 0.13
CA VAL A 505 23.25 18.82 -0.50
C VAL A 505 22.08 18.14 -1.23
N HIS A 506 22.36 17.13 -2.06
CA HIS A 506 21.31 16.41 -2.80
C HIS A 506 20.29 15.75 -1.89
N GLN A 507 20.76 15.10 -0.80
CA GLN A 507 19.88 14.40 0.17
C GLN A 507 19.00 15.38 0.94
N VAL A 508 19.58 16.48 1.45
CA VAL A 508 18.83 17.53 2.16
C VAL A 508 17.80 18.19 1.24
N VAL A 509 18.19 18.55 0.01
CA VAL A 509 17.26 19.15 -0.95
C VAL A 509 16.11 18.19 -1.31
N ALA A 510 16.42 16.91 -1.55
CA ALA A 510 15.38 15.92 -1.88
C ALA A 510 14.38 15.73 -0.72
N ALA A 511 14.86 15.61 0.52
CA ALA A 511 14.03 15.48 1.71
C ALA A 511 13.12 16.71 1.89
N LEU A 512 13.70 17.90 1.85
CA LEU A 512 12.95 19.15 2.03
C LEU A 512 11.97 19.43 0.88
N ALA A 513 12.38 19.22 -0.39
CA ALA A 513 11.49 19.44 -1.53
C ALA A 513 10.26 18.52 -1.54
N SER A 514 10.36 17.36 -0.90
CA SER A 514 9.24 16.44 -0.67
C SER A 514 8.53 16.62 0.68
N GLY A 515 8.81 17.73 1.40
CA GLY A 515 8.12 18.10 2.64
C GLY A 515 8.45 17.21 3.84
N ASN A 516 9.62 16.57 3.83
CA ASN A 516 10.03 15.63 4.89
C ASN A 516 11.12 16.23 5.78
N PRO A 517 11.10 15.97 7.10
CA PRO A 517 12.26 16.24 7.96
C PRO A 517 13.43 15.34 7.58
N CYS A 518 14.64 15.90 7.60
CA CYS A 518 15.88 15.23 7.22
C CYS A 518 16.76 14.95 8.44
N HIS A 519 17.06 13.68 8.68
CA HIS A 519 17.94 13.21 9.75
C HIS A 519 19.29 12.82 9.13
N VAL A 520 20.34 13.60 9.41
CA VAL A 520 21.64 13.43 8.76
C VAL A 520 22.63 12.70 9.69
N VAL A 521 23.18 11.60 9.19
CA VAL A 521 24.31 10.89 9.78
C VAL A 521 25.56 11.30 9.01
N LEU A 522 26.41 12.12 9.63
CA LEU A 522 27.64 12.59 9.00
C LEU A 522 28.72 11.50 8.94
N PRO A 523 29.55 11.46 7.89
CA PRO A 523 30.71 10.59 7.86
C PRO A 523 31.72 11.00 8.94
N GLU A 524 32.33 10.03 9.65
CA GLU A 524 33.15 10.24 10.85
C GLU A 524 34.39 11.10 10.62
N GLN A 525 34.93 11.12 9.40
CA GLN A 525 36.22 11.75 9.10
C GLN A 525 36.15 12.87 8.05
N ASP A 526 34.97 13.33 7.67
CA ASP A 526 34.82 14.41 6.68
C ASP A 526 34.53 15.76 7.33
N SER A 527 35.60 16.57 7.49
CA SER A 527 35.47 17.94 7.99
C SER A 527 34.66 18.86 7.05
N GLY A 528 34.64 18.57 5.74
CA GLY A 528 33.87 19.32 4.75
C GLY A 528 32.35 19.12 4.93
N CYS A 529 31.89 17.88 5.07
CA CYS A 529 30.51 17.57 5.40
C CYS A 529 30.08 18.18 6.74
N THR A 530 30.94 18.11 7.76
CA THR A 530 30.66 18.70 9.07
C THR A 530 30.52 20.23 9.00
N ALA A 531 31.42 20.92 8.31
CA ALA A 531 31.36 22.37 8.14
C ALA A 531 30.10 22.78 7.33
N LEU A 532 29.82 22.06 6.26
CA LEU A 532 28.60 22.31 5.44
C LEU A 532 27.33 22.09 6.25
N TRP A 533 27.23 21.00 7.02
CA TRP A 533 26.07 20.71 7.86
C TRP A 533 25.82 21.78 8.92
N GLN A 534 26.88 22.27 9.56
CA GLN A 534 26.78 23.38 10.52
C GLN A 534 26.25 24.66 9.83
N ALA A 535 26.78 24.98 8.64
CA ALA A 535 26.36 26.13 7.86
C ALA A 535 24.89 26.02 7.40
N LEU A 536 24.44 24.82 6.96
CA LEU A 536 23.04 24.55 6.60
C LEU A 536 22.12 24.79 7.80
N ARG A 537 22.42 24.24 8.96
CA ARG A 537 21.62 24.44 10.18
C ARG A 537 21.61 25.90 10.65
N GLN A 538 22.75 26.58 10.59
CA GLN A 538 22.84 28.01 10.94
C GLN A 538 21.98 28.87 9.99
N SER A 539 22.05 28.62 8.68
CA SER A 539 21.26 29.33 7.67
C SER A 539 19.77 29.02 7.78
N ALA A 540 19.42 27.83 8.22
CA ALA A 540 18.03 27.43 8.47
C ALA A 540 17.39 28.19 9.64
N GLY A 541 18.19 28.64 10.62
CA GLY A 541 17.70 29.35 11.79
C GLY A 541 16.80 28.50 12.71
N ALA A 542 16.00 29.15 13.54
CA ALA A 542 15.13 28.47 14.49
C ALA A 542 14.06 27.57 13.81
N GLU A 543 13.52 27.98 12.69
CA GLU A 543 12.56 27.18 11.92
C GLU A 543 13.18 25.91 11.33
N GLY A 544 14.49 25.92 11.07
CA GLY A 544 15.22 24.75 10.60
C GLY A 544 15.25 23.59 11.58
N THR A 545 15.02 23.83 12.87
CA THR A 545 15.00 22.79 13.89
C THR A 545 13.89 21.75 13.70
N ALA A 546 12.81 22.12 13.04
CA ALA A 546 11.73 21.20 12.68
C ALA A 546 12.09 20.30 11.49
N TRP A 547 13.10 20.65 10.70
CA TRP A 547 13.42 20.01 9.42
C TRP A 547 14.77 19.34 9.35
N LEU A 548 15.78 19.86 10.07
CA LEU A 548 17.18 19.44 9.97
C LEU A 548 17.68 18.89 11.31
N HIS A 549 17.80 17.58 11.39
CA HIS A 549 18.18 16.86 12.59
C HIS A 549 19.55 16.18 12.39
N SER A 550 20.44 16.30 13.37
CA SER A 550 21.63 15.44 13.44
C SER A 550 21.23 14.08 13.99
N ALA A 551 21.76 13.01 13.42
CA ALA A 551 21.51 11.65 13.85
C ALA A 551 22.85 10.89 13.99
N GLU A 552 22.84 9.86 14.82
CA GLU A 552 24.01 8.99 15.03
C GLU A 552 23.86 7.69 14.22
N ALA A 553 24.97 7.13 13.77
CA ALA A 553 24.96 5.88 13.01
C ALA A 553 24.36 4.71 13.80
N ALA A 554 24.49 4.70 15.14
CA ALA A 554 23.87 3.69 16.00
C ALA A 554 22.33 3.70 15.93
N SER A 555 21.72 4.86 15.71
CA SER A 555 20.26 5.01 15.59
C SER A 555 19.67 4.34 14.33
N LEU A 556 20.51 3.94 13.37
CA LEU A 556 20.08 3.16 12.21
C LEU A 556 19.51 1.79 12.61
N ASP A 557 19.92 1.23 13.74
CA ASP A 557 19.48 -0.08 14.21
C ASP A 557 18.30 0.02 15.20
N ASP A 558 18.02 1.23 15.71
CA ASP A 558 16.96 1.45 16.70
C ASP A 558 15.57 1.55 16.03
N ALA A 559 14.76 0.53 16.22
CA ALA A 559 13.39 0.46 15.68
C ALA A 559 12.45 1.53 16.26
N ALA A 560 12.73 2.06 17.46
CA ALA A 560 11.92 3.11 18.08
C ALA A 560 12.14 4.49 17.41
N THR A 561 13.28 4.69 16.75
CA THR A 561 13.54 5.93 16.02
C THR A 561 12.82 5.92 14.66
N PRO A 562 11.94 6.89 14.37
CA PRO A 562 11.18 6.92 13.12
C PRO A 562 12.11 7.00 11.89
N MET A 563 11.87 6.14 10.91
CA MET A 563 12.56 6.15 9.62
C MET A 563 11.59 5.73 8.52
N ALA A 564 11.20 6.66 7.67
CA ALA A 564 10.26 6.39 6.58
C ALA A 564 10.98 6.08 5.25
N ALA A 565 12.12 6.69 5.03
CA ALA A 565 13.01 6.42 3.90
C ALA A 565 14.47 6.73 4.27
N LEU A 566 15.40 6.12 3.54
CA LEU A 566 16.82 6.37 3.68
C LEU A 566 17.43 6.71 2.32
N LEU A 567 18.16 7.83 2.26
CA LEU A 567 18.95 8.27 1.13
C LEU A 567 20.42 7.95 1.41
N PHE A 568 21.03 7.21 0.52
CA PHE A 568 22.41 6.72 0.67
C PHE A 568 23.30 7.19 -0.49
N GLU A 569 24.50 7.66 -0.17
CA GLU A 569 25.56 7.88 -1.15
C GLU A 569 26.70 6.91 -0.88
N GLY A 570 27.10 6.14 -1.90
CA GLY A 570 28.23 5.22 -1.78
C GLY A 570 28.23 4.14 -2.87
N ASP A 571 29.16 3.21 -2.72
CA ASP A 571 29.29 2.05 -3.59
C ASP A 571 28.35 0.89 -3.23
N GLY A 572 28.40 -0.18 -4.01
CA GLY A 572 27.53 -1.34 -3.83
C GLY A 572 27.80 -2.11 -2.53
N ASP A 573 29.04 -2.22 -2.08
CA ASP A 573 29.37 -2.96 -0.86
C ASP A 573 28.90 -2.22 0.39
N ALA A 574 29.10 -0.91 0.43
CA ALA A 574 28.58 -0.07 1.50
C ALA A 574 27.04 -0.02 1.50
N LEU A 575 26.42 0.00 0.31
CA LEU A 575 24.95 -0.09 0.18
C LEU A 575 24.41 -1.38 0.79
N LEU A 576 25.04 -2.53 0.54
CA LEU A 576 24.63 -3.82 1.11
C LEU A 576 24.68 -3.82 2.64
N GLN A 577 25.74 -3.24 3.22
CA GLN A 577 25.87 -3.14 4.68
C GLN A 577 24.73 -2.30 5.29
N VAL A 578 24.46 -1.13 4.71
CA VAL A 578 23.40 -0.24 5.18
C VAL A 578 22.01 -0.85 4.97
N ALA A 579 21.76 -1.43 3.79
CA ALA A 579 20.49 -2.09 3.49
C ALA A 579 20.20 -3.26 4.45
N ALA A 580 21.21 -4.06 4.78
CA ALA A 580 21.07 -5.16 5.74
C ALA A 580 20.71 -4.67 7.15
N ARG A 581 21.34 -3.59 7.63
CA ARG A 581 21.03 -2.95 8.93
C ARG A 581 19.59 -2.46 8.95
N VAL A 582 19.20 -1.70 7.94
CA VAL A 582 17.84 -1.13 7.83
C VAL A 582 16.77 -2.22 7.72
N ALA A 583 17.03 -3.28 6.94
CA ALA A 583 16.09 -4.40 6.79
C ALA A 583 15.99 -5.28 8.06
N ALA A 584 16.97 -5.23 8.95
CA ALA A 584 16.94 -5.93 10.25
C ALA A 584 15.99 -5.27 11.26
N ARG A 585 15.70 -3.97 11.09
CA ARG A 585 14.83 -3.20 12.00
C ARG A 585 13.45 -3.86 12.11
N ASP A 586 12.85 -3.75 13.29
CA ASP A 586 11.43 -4.04 13.48
C ASP A 586 10.58 -2.87 12.97
N GLY A 587 9.29 -3.13 12.68
CA GLY A 587 8.38 -2.12 12.18
C GLY A 587 8.20 -2.15 10.66
N ALA A 588 7.92 -0.98 10.07
CA ALA A 588 7.69 -0.83 8.66
C ALA A 588 8.93 -1.10 7.81
N ILE A 589 8.74 -1.59 6.59
CA ILE A 589 9.83 -1.75 5.62
C ILE A 589 10.27 -0.37 5.14
N VAL A 590 11.52 -0.02 5.42
CA VAL A 590 12.11 1.28 5.03
C VAL A 590 12.58 1.22 3.58
N ARG A 591 12.20 2.21 2.79
CA ARG A 591 12.68 2.37 1.43
C ARG A 591 14.09 2.95 1.43
N VAL A 592 15.03 2.26 0.75
CA VAL A 592 16.40 2.72 0.55
C VAL A 592 16.57 3.19 -0.89
N GLU A 593 16.97 4.45 -1.08
CA GLU A 593 17.34 5.03 -2.36
C GLU A 593 18.84 5.34 -2.36
N SER A 594 19.56 4.81 -3.33
CA SER A 594 21.01 4.95 -3.41
C SER A 594 21.45 5.70 -4.65
N ARG A 595 22.54 6.47 -4.52
CA ARG A 595 23.27 7.10 -5.62
C ARG A 595 24.77 6.95 -5.38
N SER A 596 25.54 6.76 -6.45
CA SER A 596 26.99 6.92 -6.39
C SER A 596 27.35 8.41 -6.47
N SER A 597 28.56 8.76 -6.02
CA SER A 597 29.06 10.14 -6.16
C SER A 597 29.13 10.58 -7.62
N ASP A 598 29.45 9.66 -8.56
CA ASP A 598 29.48 9.94 -9.99
C ASP A 598 28.08 10.25 -10.55
N GLU A 599 27.05 9.52 -10.13
CA GLU A 599 25.67 9.81 -10.53
C GLU A 599 25.24 11.21 -10.06
N LEU A 600 25.56 11.57 -8.82
CA LEU A 600 25.26 12.90 -8.29
C LEU A 600 26.04 14.00 -9.02
N ALA A 601 27.29 13.76 -9.37
CA ALA A 601 28.12 14.70 -10.13
C ALA A 601 27.59 14.95 -11.55
N THR A 602 26.87 13.98 -12.14
CA THR A 602 26.17 14.17 -13.43
C THR A 602 24.81 14.85 -13.30
N GLY A 603 24.40 15.22 -12.07
CA GLY A 603 23.10 15.85 -11.78
C GLY A 603 21.95 14.87 -11.56
N ARG A 604 22.20 13.55 -11.51
CA ARG A 604 21.19 12.54 -11.22
C ARG A 604 20.88 12.49 -9.73
N SER A 605 19.89 13.26 -9.30
CA SER A 605 19.47 13.33 -7.90
C SER A 605 18.58 12.13 -7.48
N TYR A 606 18.10 12.15 -6.25
CA TYR A 606 17.19 11.13 -5.68
C TYR A 606 15.77 11.27 -6.25
N ASP A 607 15.05 10.13 -6.30
CA ASP A 607 13.67 10.09 -6.78
C ASP A 607 12.72 10.66 -5.71
N LEU A 608 12.08 11.79 -6.00
CA LEU A 608 11.12 12.41 -5.08
C LEU A 608 9.83 11.57 -4.91
N ALA A 609 9.46 10.75 -5.89
CA ALA A 609 8.34 9.81 -5.75
C ALA A 609 8.60 8.75 -4.66
N ALA A 610 9.86 8.49 -4.34
CA ALA A 610 10.25 7.62 -3.23
C ALA A 610 9.92 8.21 -1.86
N LEU A 611 9.78 9.52 -1.79
CA LEU A 611 9.69 10.32 -0.56
C LEU A 611 8.28 10.84 -0.28
N VAL A 612 7.28 10.36 -1.02
CA VAL A 612 5.87 10.69 -0.81
C VAL A 612 5.06 9.45 -0.47
N HIS A 613 3.95 9.65 0.24
CA HIS A 613 2.86 8.70 0.40
C HIS A 613 1.67 9.11 -0.45
N GLU A 614 1.02 8.11 -1.01
CA GLU A 614 -0.25 8.25 -1.73
C GLU A 614 -1.41 7.99 -0.76
N GLN A 615 -2.43 8.81 -0.82
CA GLN A 615 -3.65 8.61 -0.03
C GLN A 615 -4.88 8.78 -0.92
N SER A 616 -5.81 7.82 -0.83
CA SER A 616 -7.10 7.84 -1.49
C SER A 616 -8.19 8.10 -0.44
N ILE A 617 -9.07 9.07 -0.70
CA ILE A 617 -10.22 9.39 0.15
C ILE A 617 -11.48 9.23 -0.69
N SER A 618 -12.33 8.29 -0.32
CA SER A 618 -13.61 8.02 -0.99
C SER A 618 -14.75 8.41 -0.08
N THR A 619 -15.57 9.36 -0.52
CA THR A 619 -16.70 9.89 0.24
C THR A 619 -18.00 9.54 -0.46
N ASN A 620 -18.93 8.91 0.24
CA ASN A 620 -20.30 8.77 -0.22
C ASN A 620 -20.97 10.15 -0.15
N THR A 621 -21.35 10.68 -1.30
CA THR A 621 -22.04 11.98 -1.46
C THR A 621 -23.54 11.81 -1.73
N ALA A 622 -24.04 10.57 -1.76
CA ALA A 622 -25.46 10.32 -1.90
C ALA A 622 -26.21 10.84 -0.66
N ALA A 623 -27.26 11.61 -0.89
CA ALA A 623 -28.07 12.14 0.19
C ALA A 623 -28.83 11.01 0.90
N ALA A 624 -28.39 10.63 2.09
CA ALA A 624 -29.15 9.79 2.99
C ALA A 624 -30.05 10.66 3.86
N GLY A 625 -31.33 10.73 3.54
CA GLY A 625 -32.33 11.37 4.39
C GLY A 625 -32.20 12.90 4.52
N GLY A 626 -32.06 13.63 3.43
CA GLY A 626 -32.29 15.07 3.39
C GLY A 626 -31.09 15.96 3.77
N ASN A 627 -29.88 15.58 3.42
CA ASN A 627 -28.75 16.51 3.49
C ASN A 627 -28.83 17.53 2.32
N ALA A 628 -29.46 18.69 2.59
CA ALA A 628 -29.64 19.75 1.61
C ALA A 628 -28.31 20.36 1.10
N GLN A 629 -27.22 20.29 1.87
CA GLN A 629 -25.91 20.77 1.45
C GLN A 629 -25.30 19.94 0.33
N LEU A 630 -25.51 18.60 0.31
CA LEU A 630 -25.03 17.75 -0.78
C LEU A 630 -25.81 17.99 -2.10
N MET A 631 -27.02 18.51 -2.03
CA MET A 631 -27.83 18.85 -3.21
C MET A 631 -27.40 20.18 -3.86
N THR A 632 -26.59 20.99 -3.21
CA THR A 632 -26.07 22.28 -3.72
C THR A 632 -24.63 22.20 -4.24
N MET A 633 -24.00 21.03 -4.16
CA MET A 633 -22.65 20.78 -4.67
C MET A 633 -22.68 20.27 -6.12
N ALA A 634 -23.52 20.85 -6.98
CA ALA A 634 -23.59 20.54 -8.41
C ALA A 634 -22.58 21.39 -9.20
#